data_317215bbcb22e25a205b51ee726bd4a5
#
_entry.id   317215bbcb22e25a205b51ee726bd4a5
#
_cell.length_a   1.000
_cell.length_b   1.000
_cell.length_c   1.000
_cell.angle_alpha   90.00
_cell.angle_beta   90.00
_cell.angle_gamma   90.00
#
_symmetry.space_group_name_H-M   'P 1'
#
loop_
_entity.id
_entity.type
_entity.pdbx_description
1 polymer ?
#
loop_
_entity_poly.entity_id
_entity_poly.type
_entity_poly.pdbx_seq_one_letter_code
_entity_poly.pdbx_strand_id
1 'polypeptide(L)'
;MKHARTAVRLSRPGKVFVGLTLALGFAAVNSGNNVLFLLVSMMLALMVLSGMVALLNLKGVQVRIVPQQILEAQRPGALLVAVDNHRPWPLLMLELRLTEGGQTLLPYLPAHGQARLALPWQPPLRGHPPLPLLRVGSAFPFAFVWRGQDLDLTATGPWVAPAASPAGIKLQEEGRVEETVGKPGGSGDFLGVRDRLPGEGLSAVLWRRVDWALRAQGEQRLPARERERGGEHLIIFDWEAPALAEMEPERRLQVLRRGLDDAVAAGQAWQLRMPGGRAAGVGRVAYEVALLLLAQQPPLPVYAPAAAPPAPWWRFRRAS
;
A
#
# COMPACT_ATOMS: atom_id res chain seq x y z
N MET A 1 1.56 0.19 -23.36
CA MET A 1 0.30 0.71 -22.78
C MET A 1 -0.86 0.11 -23.57
N LYS A 2 -1.61 -0.84 -22.98
CA LYS A 2 -2.81 -1.41 -23.62
C LYS A 2 -3.92 -0.35 -23.64
N HIS A 3 -4.67 -0.31 -24.73
CA HIS A 3 -5.68 0.69 -25.01
C HIS A 3 -6.63 0.92 -23.83
N ALA A 4 -6.59 2.13 -23.26
CA ALA A 4 -7.54 2.58 -22.28
C ALA A 4 -8.96 2.57 -22.90
N ARG A 5 -9.85 1.74 -22.38
CA ARG A 5 -11.26 1.75 -22.80
C ARG A 5 -11.94 2.96 -22.21
N THR A 6 -12.28 3.91 -23.04
CA THR A 6 -13.05 5.08 -22.62
C THR A 6 -14.50 4.69 -22.36
N ALA A 7 -14.99 5.01 -21.17
CA ALA A 7 -16.38 4.84 -20.79
C ALA A 7 -17.07 6.20 -20.62
N VAL A 8 -18.27 6.32 -21.19
CA VAL A 8 -19.14 7.49 -21.01
C VAL A 8 -20.43 7.01 -20.40
N ARG A 9 -20.86 7.61 -19.30
CA ARG A 9 -22.09 7.24 -18.60
C ARG A 9 -22.91 8.48 -18.28
N LEU A 10 -24.19 8.43 -18.58
CA LEU A 10 -25.13 9.44 -18.12
C LEU A 10 -25.43 9.17 -16.63
N SER A 11 -25.19 10.17 -15.81
CA SER A 11 -25.44 10.08 -14.35
C SER A 11 -26.95 10.12 -14.05
N ARG A 12 -27.33 9.87 -12.79
CA ARG A 12 -28.72 10.06 -12.36
C ARG A 12 -29.21 11.51 -12.57
N PRO A 13 -28.48 12.56 -12.12
CA PRO A 13 -28.84 13.95 -12.43
C PRO A 13 -28.92 14.22 -13.93
N GLY A 14 -27.99 13.65 -14.73
CA GLY A 14 -28.01 13.79 -16.19
C GLY A 14 -29.26 13.20 -16.82
N LYS A 15 -29.75 12.04 -16.37
CA LYS A 15 -31.00 11.44 -16.88
C LYS A 15 -32.22 12.32 -16.57
N VAL A 16 -32.29 12.87 -15.35
CA VAL A 16 -33.35 13.80 -14.95
C VAL A 16 -33.30 15.07 -15.82
N PHE A 17 -32.09 15.61 -16.01
CA PHE A 17 -31.87 16.80 -16.82
C PHE A 17 -32.31 16.57 -18.30
N VAL A 18 -31.97 15.42 -18.87
CA VAL A 18 -32.41 15.05 -20.22
C VAL A 18 -33.95 14.93 -20.27
N GLY A 19 -34.57 14.23 -19.32
CA GLY A 19 -36.00 14.11 -19.24
C GLY A 19 -36.72 15.46 -19.16
N LEU A 20 -36.21 16.37 -18.32
CA LEU A 20 -36.73 17.73 -18.20
C LEU A 20 -36.56 18.51 -19.52
N THR A 21 -35.38 18.42 -20.16
CA THR A 21 -35.11 19.09 -21.44
C THR A 21 -36.10 18.62 -22.51
N LEU A 22 -36.39 17.32 -22.58
CA LEU A 22 -37.37 16.77 -23.54
C LEU A 22 -38.79 17.23 -23.25
N ALA A 23 -39.20 17.23 -21.97
CA ALA A 23 -40.51 17.71 -21.57
C ALA A 23 -40.73 19.20 -21.90
N LEU A 24 -39.72 20.05 -21.59
CA LEU A 24 -39.75 21.45 -21.96
C LEU A 24 -39.72 21.67 -23.48
N GLY A 25 -38.97 20.85 -24.23
CA GLY A 25 -38.92 20.89 -25.66
C GLY A 25 -40.29 20.59 -26.27
N PHE A 26 -40.99 19.56 -25.77
CA PHE A 26 -42.35 19.24 -26.19
C PHE A 26 -43.30 20.39 -25.87
N ALA A 27 -43.24 20.97 -24.67
CA ALA A 27 -44.03 22.15 -24.30
C ALA A 27 -43.74 23.35 -25.19
N ALA A 28 -42.46 23.61 -25.55
CA ALA A 28 -42.06 24.68 -26.44
C ALA A 28 -42.69 24.56 -27.84
N VAL A 29 -42.62 23.35 -28.41
CA VAL A 29 -43.23 23.07 -29.73
C VAL A 29 -44.74 23.24 -29.69
N ASN A 30 -45.36 22.75 -28.62
CA ASN A 30 -46.82 22.77 -28.51
C ASN A 30 -47.40 24.17 -28.21
N SER A 31 -46.66 25.01 -27.50
CA SER A 31 -47.06 26.37 -27.14
C SER A 31 -46.58 27.44 -28.12
N GLY A 32 -45.65 27.14 -29.02
CA GLY A 32 -45.02 28.10 -29.91
C GLY A 32 -44.22 29.23 -29.17
N ASN A 33 -43.92 29.03 -27.91
CA ASN A 33 -43.31 30.05 -27.06
C ASN A 33 -41.78 30.14 -27.23
N ASN A 34 -41.29 31.27 -27.76
CA ASN A 34 -39.90 31.51 -28.06
C ASN A 34 -39.00 31.45 -26.80
N VAL A 35 -39.52 31.81 -25.61
CA VAL A 35 -38.76 31.75 -24.34
C VAL A 35 -38.49 30.30 -23.97
N LEU A 36 -39.44 29.39 -24.18
CA LEU A 36 -39.25 27.95 -23.95
C LEU A 36 -38.20 27.38 -24.92
N PHE A 37 -38.21 27.77 -26.18
CA PHE A 37 -37.17 27.36 -27.14
C PHE A 37 -35.79 27.83 -26.72
N LEU A 38 -35.67 29.08 -26.25
CA LEU A 38 -34.42 29.61 -25.74
C LEU A 38 -33.92 28.79 -24.52
N LEU A 39 -34.81 28.48 -23.58
CA LEU A 39 -34.48 27.68 -22.39
C LEU A 39 -33.99 26.29 -22.78
N VAL A 40 -34.70 25.58 -23.67
CA VAL A 40 -34.31 24.26 -24.16
C VAL A 40 -32.95 24.31 -24.86
N SER A 41 -32.71 25.32 -25.71
CA SER A 41 -31.40 25.50 -26.36
C SER A 41 -30.27 25.70 -25.35
N MET A 42 -30.49 26.48 -24.30
CA MET A 42 -29.53 26.68 -23.23
C MET A 42 -29.25 25.39 -22.46
N MET A 43 -30.28 24.58 -22.16
CA MET A 43 -30.10 23.29 -21.50
C MET A 43 -29.31 22.31 -22.37
N LEU A 44 -29.56 22.26 -23.68
CA LEU A 44 -28.78 21.43 -24.60
C LEU A 44 -27.33 21.90 -24.68
N ALA A 45 -27.09 23.20 -24.75
CA ALA A 45 -25.76 23.77 -24.75
C ALA A 45 -24.97 23.42 -23.45
N LEU A 46 -25.62 23.50 -22.29
CA LEU A 46 -25.01 23.11 -21.01
C LEU A 46 -24.65 21.63 -20.99
N MET A 47 -25.48 20.76 -21.57
CA MET A 47 -25.19 19.33 -21.62
C MET A 47 -23.98 19.03 -22.51
N VAL A 48 -23.89 19.64 -23.68
CA VAL A 48 -22.75 19.53 -24.59
C VAL A 48 -21.49 20.06 -23.93
N LEU A 49 -21.55 21.25 -23.33
CA LEU A 49 -20.44 21.87 -22.62
C LEU A 49 -19.94 20.98 -21.47
N SER A 50 -20.85 20.42 -20.67
CA SER A 50 -20.49 19.49 -19.59
C SER A 50 -19.71 18.29 -20.12
N GLY A 51 -20.17 17.69 -21.23
CA GLY A 51 -19.48 16.57 -21.88
C GLY A 51 -18.09 16.93 -22.41
N MET A 52 -17.92 18.12 -22.99
CA MET A 52 -16.64 18.62 -23.49
C MET A 52 -15.66 18.90 -22.33
N VAL A 53 -16.11 19.59 -21.30
CA VAL A 53 -15.27 19.90 -20.14
C VAL A 53 -14.84 18.65 -19.43
N ALA A 54 -15.72 17.65 -19.27
CA ALA A 54 -15.36 16.36 -18.68
C ALA A 54 -14.29 15.61 -19.51
N LEU A 55 -14.35 15.70 -20.84
CA LEU A 55 -13.33 15.14 -21.73
C LEU A 55 -11.98 15.86 -21.56
N LEU A 56 -12.00 17.19 -21.60
CA LEU A 56 -10.79 18.01 -21.42
C LEU A 56 -10.18 17.80 -20.02
N ASN A 57 -11.01 17.61 -19.02
CA ASN A 57 -10.57 17.37 -17.65
C ASN A 57 -9.79 16.06 -17.46
N LEU A 58 -9.96 15.06 -18.31
CA LEU A 58 -9.25 13.78 -18.25
C LEU A 58 -8.04 13.69 -19.19
N LYS A 59 -7.97 14.55 -20.20
CA LYS A 59 -6.90 14.51 -21.20
C LYS A 59 -5.55 14.86 -20.56
N GLY A 60 -4.53 13.98 -20.69
CA GLY A 60 -3.16 14.25 -20.22
C GLY A 60 -2.94 14.00 -18.72
N VAL A 61 -3.88 13.34 -18.03
CA VAL A 61 -3.69 12.86 -16.67
C VAL A 61 -2.94 11.53 -16.71
N GLN A 62 -1.86 11.42 -15.94
CA GLN A 62 -1.12 10.19 -15.75
C GLN A 62 -1.35 9.65 -14.36
N VAL A 63 -1.57 8.34 -14.28
CA VAL A 63 -1.81 7.64 -13.03
C VAL A 63 -0.85 6.47 -12.93
N ARG A 64 -0.14 6.36 -11.81
CA ARG A 64 0.83 5.29 -11.55
C ARG A 64 0.73 4.80 -10.12
N ILE A 65 1.05 3.53 -9.91
CA ILE A 65 1.20 2.99 -8.57
C ILE A 65 2.54 3.43 -8.00
N VAL A 66 2.51 3.88 -6.76
CA VAL A 66 3.74 4.24 -6.02
C VAL A 66 4.22 2.99 -5.30
N PRO A 67 5.52 2.62 -5.42
CA PRO A 67 6.08 1.60 -4.57
C PRO A 67 5.84 1.95 -3.10
N GLN A 68 5.32 1.00 -2.36
CA GLN A 68 4.95 1.18 -0.96
C GLN A 68 5.38 -0.03 -0.15
N GLN A 69 5.10 0.05 1.15
CA GLN A 69 5.29 -1.08 2.06
C GLN A 69 4.50 -2.30 1.60
N ILE A 70 5.00 -3.47 1.95
CA ILE A 70 4.37 -4.75 1.65
C ILE A 70 2.98 -4.78 2.29
N LEU A 71 1.97 -5.08 1.48
CA LEU A 71 0.60 -5.27 1.96
C LEU A 71 0.43 -6.67 2.54
N GLU A 72 -0.63 -6.86 3.33
CA GLU A 72 -0.98 -8.16 3.91
C GLU A 72 -2.19 -8.77 3.20
N ALA A 73 -2.13 -10.07 2.94
CA ALA A 73 -3.26 -10.82 2.39
C ALA A 73 -4.45 -10.80 3.36
N GLN A 74 -5.65 -10.71 2.82
CA GLN A 74 -6.93 -10.76 3.55
C GLN A 74 -7.10 -9.67 4.61
N ARG A 75 -6.23 -8.65 4.62
CA ARG A 75 -6.32 -7.53 5.54
C ARG A 75 -6.61 -6.23 4.78
N PRO A 76 -7.53 -5.40 5.30
CA PRO A 76 -7.76 -4.09 4.71
C PRO A 76 -6.47 -3.27 4.67
N GLY A 77 -6.11 -2.81 3.49
CA GLY A 77 -4.95 -1.98 3.24
C GLY A 77 -5.30 -0.86 2.27
N ALA A 78 -4.29 -0.14 1.82
CA ALA A 78 -4.47 0.91 0.83
C ALA A 78 -3.37 0.83 -0.23
N LEU A 79 -3.76 0.88 -1.49
CA LEU A 79 -2.87 1.00 -2.62
C LEU A 79 -2.54 2.49 -2.83
N LEU A 80 -1.26 2.84 -2.77
CA LEU A 80 -0.83 4.22 -3.03
C LEU A 80 -0.73 4.48 -4.53
N VAL A 81 -1.46 5.49 -4.99
CA VAL A 81 -1.53 5.89 -6.39
C VAL A 81 -1.09 7.34 -6.51
N ALA A 82 -0.14 7.61 -7.40
CA ALA A 82 0.23 8.96 -7.76
C ALA A 82 -0.55 9.39 -9.00
N VAL A 83 -1.07 10.60 -8.95
CA VAL A 83 -1.73 11.29 -10.06
C VAL A 83 -0.88 12.48 -10.45
N ASP A 84 -0.44 12.50 -11.70
CA ASP A 84 0.40 13.57 -12.25
C ASP A 84 -0.42 14.38 -13.25
N ASN A 85 -0.51 15.68 -13.05
CA ASN A 85 -1.15 16.63 -13.94
C ASN A 85 -0.11 17.39 -14.77
N HIS A 86 0.15 16.95 -15.99
CA HIS A 86 1.14 17.60 -16.87
C HIS A 86 0.57 18.79 -17.68
N ARG A 87 -0.63 19.27 -17.33
CA ARG A 87 -1.32 20.31 -18.07
C ARG A 87 -1.11 21.69 -17.45
N PRO A 88 -1.28 22.77 -18.24
CA PRO A 88 -1.21 24.14 -17.76
C PRO A 88 -2.48 24.61 -17.01
N TRP A 89 -3.52 23.73 -16.92
CA TRP A 89 -4.74 24.03 -16.16
C TRP A 89 -5.02 22.95 -15.11
N PRO A 90 -5.76 23.29 -14.05
CA PRO A 90 -6.03 22.37 -12.96
C PRO A 90 -6.89 21.18 -13.39
N LEU A 91 -6.76 20.11 -12.65
CA LEU A 91 -7.61 18.92 -12.69
C LEU A 91 -8.67 19.03 -11.58
N LEU A 92 -9.91 18.79 -11.93
CA LEU A 92 -11.04 18.97 -11.01
C LEU A 92 -11.86 17.68 -10.86
N MET A 93 -12.23 17.37 -9.63
CA MET A 93 -13.15 16.28 -9.29
C MET A 93 -12.80 14.95 -9.98
N LEU A 94 -11.53 14.52 -9.87
CA LEU A 94 -11.07 13.23 -10.39
C LEU A 94 -11.48 12.12 -9.43
N GLU A 95 -12.23 11.17 -9.92
CA GLU A 95 -12.63 9.94 -9.23
C GLU A 95 -11.71 8.79 -9.65
N LEU A 96 -11.13 8.11 -8.67
CA LEU A 96 -10.38 6.87 -8.85
C LEU A 96 -11.12 5.76 -8.14
N ARG A 97 -11.37 4.66 -8.84
CA ARG A 97 -12.12 3.52 -8.33
C ARG A 97 -11.50 2.22 -8.79
N LEU A 98 -11.24 1.31 -7.87
CA LEU A 98 -10.92 -0.08 -8.21
C LEU A 98 -12.21 -0.85 -8.52
N THR A 99 -12.16 -1.74 -9.50
CA THR A 99 -13.34 -2.59 -9.85
C THR A 99 -13.72 -3.51 -8.70
N GLU A 100 -12.74 -3.98 -7.95
CA GLU A 100 -12.89 -4.81 -6.74
C GLU A 100 -12.14 -4.13 -5.59
N GLY A 101 -12.72 -3.07 -5.03
CA GLY A 101 -12.07 -2.32 -3.98
C GLY A 101 -12.71 -0.98 -3.72
N GLY A 102 -11.94 -0.11 -3.10
CA GLY A 102 -12.38 1.22 -2.72
C GLY A 102 -12.37 2.23 -3.86
N GLN A 103 -12.89 3.37 -3.52
CA GLN A 103 -12.85 4.57 -4.37
C GLN A 103 -12.31 5.74 -3.57
N THR A 104 -11.70 6.69 -4.28
CA THR A 104 -11.26 7.95 -3.71
C THR A 104 -11.51 9.09 -4.68
N LEU A 105 -11.73 10.27 -4.16
CA LEU A 105 -11.97 11.47 -4.94
C LEU A 105 -10.82 12.45 -4.72
N LEU A 106 -10.27 12.98 -5.81
CA LEU A 106 -9.33 14.09 -5.80
C LEU A 106 -10.09 15.35 -6.23
N PRO A 107 -10.46 16.24 -5.31
CA PRO A 107 -11.29 17.41 -5.64
C PRO A 107 -10.58 18.39 -6.56
N TYR A 108 -9.28 18.60 -6.32
CA TYR A 108 -8.47 19.61 -7.01
C TYR A 108 -7.00 19.15 -7.10
N LEU A 109 -6.40 19.37 -8.27
CA LEU A 109 -4.97 19.23 -8.47
C LEU A 109 -4.49 20.40 -9.35
N PRO A 110 -3.54 21.24 -8.91
CA PRO A 110 -3.10 22.40 -9.66
C PRO A 110 -2.45 21.99 -10.99
N ALA A 111 -2.27 22.98 -11.85
CA ALA A 111 -1.47 22.82 -13.07
C ALA A 111 -0.07 22.33 -12.71
N HIS A 112 0.45 21.38 -13.50
CA HIS A 112 1.75 20.74 -13.27
C HIS A 112 1.93 20.13 -11.86
N GLY A 113 0.82 19.89 -11.15
CA GLY A 113 0.82 19.33 -9.79
C GLY A 113 0.87 17.81 -9.78
N GLN A 114 1.25 17.28 -8.61
CA GLN A 114 1.22 15.86 -8.30
C GLN A 114 0.48 15.63 -6.99
N ALA A 115 -0.34 14.58 -6.92
CA ALA A 115 -0.99 14.13 -5.70
C ALA A 115 -0.77 12.64 -5.48
N ARG A 116 -0.70 12.24 -4.21
CA ARG A 116 -0.69 10.83 -3.81
C ARG A 116 -1.98 10.51 -3.08
N LEU A 117 -2.63 9.46 -3.50
CA LEU A 117 -3.93 9.04 -2.98
C LEU A 117 -3.85 7.60 -2.49
N ALA A 118 -4.54 7.33 -1.40
CA ALA A 118 -4.71 6.00 -0.86
C ALA A 118 -6.05 5.43 -1.38
N LEU A 119 -5.98 4.32 -2.10
CA LEU A 119 -7.14 3.57 -2.56
C LEU A 119 -7.33 2.35 -1.66
N PRO A 120 -8.41 2.25 -0.91
CA PRO A 120 -8.70 1.07 -0.10
C PRO A 120 -8.71 -0.19 -0.97
N TRP A 121 -7.92 -1.17 -0.58
CA TRP A 121 -7.84 -2.45 -1.26
C TRP A 121 -7.48 -3.55 -0.26
N GLN A 122 -8.14 -4.69 -0.41
CA GLN A 122 -7.88 -5.88 0.39
C GLN A 122 -7.35 -6.96 -0.55
N PRO A 123 -6.04 -7.26 -0.53
CA PRO A 123 -5.48 -8.31 -1.36
C PRO A 123 -6.08 -9.68 -0.99
N PRO A 124 -6.53 -10.48 -1.97
CA PRO A 124 -7.16 -11.77 -1.67
C PRO A 124 -6.15 -12.81 -1.18
N LEU A 125 -4.95 -12.83 -1.76
CA LEU A 125 -3.91 -13.83 -1.52
C LEU A 125 -2.54 -13.15 -1.47
N ARG A 126 -1.53 -13.87 -0.92
CA ARG A 126 -0.14 -13.43 -0.88
C ARG A 126 0.55 -13.47 -2.25
N GLY A 127 1.75 -12.96 -2.33
CA GLY A 127 2.58 -12.98 -3.54
C GLY A 127 2.40 -11.72 -4.37
N HIS A 128 2.14 -11.88 -5.65
CA HIS A 128 1.94 -10.77 -6.58
C HIS A 128 0.56 -10.90 -7.26
N PRO A 129 -0.55 -10.66 -6.53
CA PRO A 129 -1.88 -10.80 -7.09
C PRO A 129 -2.12 -9.78 -8.21
N PRO A 130 -2.91 -10.17 -9.23
CA PRO A 130 -3.31 -9.24 -10.25
C PRO A 130 -4.13 -8.12 -9.62
N LEU A 131 -3.79 -6.88 -9.95
CA LEU A 131 -4.56 -5.74 -9.48
C LEU A 131 -5.90 -5.65 -10.19
N PRO A 132 -6.97 -5.30 -9.48
CA PRO A 132 -8.23 -4.96 -10.13
C PRO A 132 -8.04 -3.74 -11.02
N LEU A 133 -8.82 -3.67 -12.10
CA LEU A 133 -8.76 -2.53 -13.02
C LEU A 133 -9.01 -1.22 -12.27
N LEU A 134 -8.14 -0.25 -12.49
CA LEU A 134 -8.33 1.09 -11.97
C LEU A 134 -9.14 1.92 -12.97
N ARG A 135 -10.32 2.31 -12.54
CA ARG A 135 -11.18 3.24 -13.28
C ARG A 135 -10.90 4.66 -12.82
N VAL A 136 -10.51 5.50 -13.77
CA VAL A 136 -10.23 6.92 -13.55
C VAL A 136 -11.22 7.73 -14.33
N GLY A 137 -11.94 8.64 -13.70
CA GLY A 137 -13.00 9.40 -14.35
C GLY A 137 -13.31 10.71 -13.66
N SER A 138 -14.17 11.51 -14.31
CA SER A 138 -14.70 12.75 -13.76
C SER A 138 -16.12 13.00 -14.27
N ALA A 139 -16.92 13.58 -13.42
CA ALA A 139 -18.26 14.06 -13.75
C ALA A 139 -18.34 15.60 -13.73
N PHE A 140 -17.21 16.28 -13.61
CA PHE A 140 -17.14 17.74 -13.59
C PHE A 140 -17.59 18.32 -14.94
N PRO A 141 -18.31 19.47 -15.01
CA PRO A 141 -18.66 20.37 -13.90
C PRO A 141 -20.01 20.08 -13.22
N PHE A 142 -21.04 19.62 -13.97
CA PHE A 142 -22.42 19.54 -13.49
C PHE A 142 -22.89 18.14 -13.12
N ALA A 143 -21.97 17.20 -13.14
CA ALA A 143 -22.26 15.79 -12.89
C ALA A 143 -23.33 15.16 -13.82
N PHE A 144 -23.61 15.75 -14.99
CA PHE A 144 -24.57 15.19 -15.95
C PHE A 144 -24.00 13.98 -16.68
N VAL A 145 -22.75 14.09 -17.09
CA VAL A 145 -22.05 13.04 -17.84
C VAL A 145 -20.79 12.66 -17.08
N TRP A 146 -20.69 11.40 -16.70
CA TRP A 146 -19.44 10.84 -16.19
C TRP A 146 -18.63 10.30 -17.36
N ARG A 147 -17.35 10.71 -17.42
CA ARG A 147 -16.39 10.18 -18.39
C ARG A 147 -15.22 9.57 -17.65
N GLY A 148 -14.70 8.46 -18.14
CA GLY A 148 -13.57 7.79 -17.54
C GLY A 148 -12.90 6.82 -18.48
N GLN A 149 -11.78 6.28 -17.99
CA GLN A 149 -11.00 5.25 -18.67
C GLN A 149 -10.61 4.17 -17.67
N ASP A 150 -10.53 2.95 -18.14
CA ASP A 150 -10.05 1.83 -17.35
C ASP A 150 -8.56 1.64 -17.64
N LEU A 151 -7.74 1.64 -16.58
CA LEU A 151 -6.29 1.46 -16.63
C LEU A 151 -5.95 0.09 -16.07
N ASP A 152 -5.16 -0.65 -16.83
CA ASP A 152 -4.58 -1.92 -16.39
C ASP A 152 -3.21 -1.65 -15.77
N LEU A 153 -3.12 -1.82 -14.45
CA LEU A 153 -1.91 -1.59 -13.65
C LEU A 153 -1.33 -2.90 -13.08
N THR A 154 -1.78 -4.06 -13.57
CA THR A 154 -1.42 -5.37 -13.04
C THR A 154 0.10 -5.63 -13.00
N ALA A 155 0.84 -5.12 -13.98
CA ALA A 155 2.30 -5.30 -14.07
C ALA A 155 3.10 -4.56 -12.99
N THR A 156 2.45 -3.63 -12.26
CA THR A 156 3.11 -2.76 -11.27
C THR A 156 2.58 -2.96 -9.85
N GLY A 157 1.85 -4.05 -9.62
CA GLY A 157 1.28 -4.37 -8.31
C GLY A 157 2.34 -4.55 -7.22
N PRO A 158 2.00 -4.27 -5.96
CA PRO A 158 2.89 -4.51 -4.83
C PRO A 158 2.98 -6.01 -4.51
N TRP A 159 4.06 -6.39 -3.83
CA TRP A 159 4.14 -7.68 -3.16
C TRP A 159 3.21 -7.70 -1.93
N VAL A 160 2.59 -8.84 -1.70
CA VAL A 160 1.63 -9.07 -0.61
C VAL A 160 2.15 -10.18 0.28
N ALA A 161 2.37 -9.88 1.56
CA ALA A 161 2.78 -10.86 2.56
C ALA A 161 1.62 -11.79 2.94
N PRO A 162 1.89 -13.01 3.42
CA PRO A 162 0.85 -13.89 3.93
C PRO A 162 0.15 -13.27 5.13
N ALA A 163 -1.13 -13.60 5.31
CA ALA A 163 -1.86 -13.24 6.52
C ALA A 163 -1.21 -13.90 7.74
N ALA A 164 -1.24 -13.23 8.89
CA ALA A 164 -0.79 -13.84 10.14
C ALA A 164 -1.79 -14.89 10.61
N SER A 165 -1.32 -16.02 11.14
CA SER A 165 -2.18 -17.02 11.76
C SER A 165 -2.93 -16.43 12.96
N PRO A 166 -4.22 -16.71 13.16
CA PRO A 166 -4.95 -16.28 14.35
C PRO A 166 -4.44 -16.96 15.63
N ALA A 167 -3.90 -18.15 15.54
CA ALA A 167 -3.30 -18.89 16.65
C ALA A 167 -1.78 -18.78 16.60
N GLY A 168 -1.17 -18.24 17.65
CA GLY A 168 0.28 -18.33 17.85
C GLY A 168 0.64 -19.79 18.17
N ILE A 169 1.55 -20.36 17.41
CA ILE A 169 2.23 -21.59 17.81
C ILE A 169 3.51 -21.14 18.52
N LYS A 170 3.72 -21.60 19.74
CA LYS A 170 5.02 -21.46 20.40
C LYS A 170 6.01 -22.31 19.62
N LEU A 171 6.69 -21.70 18.65
CA LEU A 171 7.86 -22.30 18.05
C LEU A 171 8.92 -22.31 19.15
N GLN A 172 9.41 -23.51 19.46
CA GLN A 172 10.36 -23.76 20.53
C GLN A 172 11.56 -22.83 20.40
N GLU A 173 11.97 -22.24 21.51
CA GLU A 173 13.24 -21.53 21.64
C GLU A 173 14.38 -22.55 21.53
N GLU A 174 14.66 -23.07 20.36
CA GLU A 174 15.86 -23.85 20.09
C GLU A 174 16.94 -22.96 19.52
N GLY A 175 17.86 -22.61 20.38
CA GLY A 175 19.09 -22.02 19.92
C GLY A 175 19.67 -20.96 20.86
N ARG A 176 20.29 -21.43 21.95
CA ARG A 176 21.34 -20.66 22.59
C ARG A 176 22.51 -20.59 21.62
N VAL A 177 22.48 -19.66 20.68
CA VAL A 177 23.65 -19.38 19.87
C VAL A 177 24.52 -18.42 20.65
N GLU A 178 25.53 -18.99 21.31
CA GLU A 178 26.74 -18.28 21.69
C GLU A 178 27.47 -17.83 20.41
N GLU A 179 26.98 -16.81 19.76
CA GLU A 179 27.79 -16.09 18.80
C GLU A 179 27.73 -14.61 19.09
N THR A 180 28.72 -14.25 19.88
CA THR A 180 29.04 -12.93 20.36
C THR A 180 29.44 -12.03 19.21
N VAL A 181 28.49 -11.33 18.61
CA VAL A 181 28.78 -10.05 17.97
C VAL A 181 28.09 -8.97 18.80
N GLY A 182 28.64 -8.77 20.01
CA GLY A 182 28.16 -7.77 20.92
C GLY A 182 28.42 -6.37 20.39
N LYS A 183 27.36 -5.64 20.03
CA LYS A 183 27.43 -4.19 20.12
C LYS A 183 27.61 -3.81 21.61
N PRO A 184 28.62 -3.01 21.97
CA PRO A 184 28.79 -2.55 23.34
C PRO A 184 27.62 -1.63 23.71
N GLY A 185 26.79 -1.99 24.69
CA GLY A 185 25.72 -1.14 25.17
C GLY A 185 24.43 -1.87 25.62
N GLY A 186 24.54 -3.10 26.13
CA GLY A 186 23.41 -3.87 26.63
C GLY A 186 22.62 -3.20 27.76
N SER A 187 21.30 -3.45 27.82
CA SER A 187 20.37 -2.97 28.86
C SER A 187 20.30 -3.87 30.10
N GLY A 188 21.20 -4.85 30.26
CA GLY A 188 21.23 -5.80 31.39
C GLY A 188 21.62 -5.16 32.73
N ASP A 189 21.50 -5.96 33.82
CA ASP A 189 21.82 -5.52 35.16
C ASP A 189 23.27 -5.12 35.34
N PHE A 190 23.52 -4.23 36.31
CA PHE A 190 24.86 -3.72 36.60
C PHE A 190 25.68 -4.80 37.31
N LEU A 191 26.70 -5.35 36.62
CA LEU A 191 27.63 -6.32 37.19
C LEU A 191 28.84 -5.69 37.90
N GLY A 192 29.34 -4.57 37.37
CA GLY A 192 30.56 -3.97 37.88
C GLY A 192 31.06 -2.79 37.08
N VAL A 193 32.33 -2.49 37.28
CA VAL A 193 33.06 -1.44 36.59
C VAL A 193 34.27 -2.06 35.92
N ARG A 194 34.45 -1.85 34.64
CA ARG A 194 35.62 -2.25 33.87
C ARG A 194 36.22 -1.10 33.08
N ASP A 195 37.34 -1.31 32.48
CA ASP A 195 37.89 -0.36 31.54
C ASP A 195 37.06 -0.29 30.25
N ARG A 196 36.87 0.91 29.72
CA ARG A 196 36.17 1.14 28.44
C ARG A 196 36.94 0.48 27.29
N LEU A 197 36.23 -0.28 26.46
CA LEU A 197 36.77 -0.89 25.27
C LEU A 197 36.81 0.12 24.09
N PRO A 198 37.78 -0.03 23.16
CA PRO A 198 37.78 0.74 21.92
C PRO A 198 36.46 0.53 21.14
N GLY A 199 35.82 1.64 20.75
CA GLY A 199 34.55 1.59 20.01
C GLY A 199 33.29 1.72 20.89
N GLU A 200 33.37 1.62 22.20
CA GLU A 200 32.23 1.87 23.10
C GLU A 200 31.85 3.35 23.15
N GLY A 201 30.53 3.62 23.18
CA GLY A 201 30.01 4.98 23.32
C GLY A 201 30.38 5.63 24.65
N LEU A 202 30.53 6.94 24.67
CA LEU A 202 30.85 7.70 25.89
C LEU A 202 29.70 7.66 26.93
N SER A 203 28.49 7.27 26.54
CA SER A 203 27.37 7.06 27.45
C SER A 203 27.55 5.90 28.44
N ALA A 204 28.42 4.95 28.13
CA ALA A 204 28.76 3.84 29.03
C ALA A 204 29.73 4.24 30.14
N VAL A 205 30.39 5.39 30.05
CA VAL A 205 31.42 5.84 30.98
C VAL A 205 30.81 6.32 32.29
N LEU A 206 31.40 5.87 33.42
CA LEU A 206 31.08 6.33 34.78
C LEU A 206 31.85 7.58 35.12
N TRP A 207 31.42 8.72 34.61
CA TRP A 207 32.13 10.01 34.79
C TRP A 207 32.40 10.39 36.24
N ARG A 208 31.57 9.96 37.18
CA ARG A 208 31.75 10.20 38.63
C ARG A 208 32.92 9.40 39.22
N ARG A 209 33.42 8.38 38.52
CA ARG A 209 34.54 7.54 38.97
C ARG A 209 35.81 7.79 38.18
N VAL A 210 35.84 8.78 37.32
CA VAL A 210 37.03 9.17 36.58
C VAL A 210 37.91 10.02 37.49
N ASP A 211 39.11 9.53 37.80
CA ASP A 211 40.14 10.35 38.43
C ASP A 211 40.84 11.16 37.34
N TRP A 212 40.52 12.43 37.27
CA TRP A 212 41.03 13.32 36.24
C TRP A 212 42.53 13.61 36.39
N ALA A 213 43.10 13.51 37.62
CA ALA A 213 44.51 13.71 37.85
C ALA A 213 45.35 12.54 37.30
N LEU A 214 44.95 11.31 37.58
CA LEU A 214 45.58 10.11 37.02
C LEU A 214 45.42 10.02 35.51
N ARG A 215 44.26 10.43 35.01
CA ARG A 215 44.02 10.46 33.57
C ARG A 215 44.91 11.47 32.85
N ALA A 216 45.12 12.63 33.40
CA ALA A 216 46.01 13.64 32.83
C ALA A 216 47.46 13.14 32.70
N GLN A 217 47.84 12.19 33.55
CA GLN A 217 49.16 11.51 33.53
C GLN A 217 49.17 10.29 32.59
N GLY A 218 48.05 9.95 31.95
CA GLY A 218 47.92 8.81 31.04
C GLY A 218 47.78 7.45 31.75
N GLU A 219 47.68 7.42 33.06
CA GLU A 219 47.70 6.20 33.88
C GLU A 219 46.31 5.56 34.06
N GLN A 220 45.24 6.31 33.88
CA GLN A 220 43.86 5.79 34.04
C GLN A 220 43.11 5.67 32.73
N ARG A 221 42.58 4.48 32.48
CA ARG A 221 41.58 4.23 31.42
C ARG A 221 40.21 4.69 31.90
N LEU A 222 39.31 4.97 30.96
CA LEU A 222 37.94 5.38 31.29
C LEU A 222 37.14 4.22 31.90
N PRO A 223 36.67 4.35 33.17
CA PRO A 223 35.80 3.33 33.76
C PRO A 223 34.44 3.32 33.07
N ALA A 224 34.05 2.18 32.59
CA ALA A 224 32.73 1.94 31.96
C ALA A 224 31.88 0.99 32.81
N ARG A 225 30.59 1.12 32.70
CA ARG A 225 29.65 0.20 33.35
C ARG A 225 29.75 -1.16 32.68
N GLU A 226 30.07 -2.17 33.50
CA GLU A 226 29.87 -3.55 33.09
C GLU A 226 28.44 -3.94 33.41
N ARG A 227 27.70 -4.24 32.39
CA ARG A 227 26.35 -4.75 32.51
C ARG A 227 26.32 -6.22 32.11
N GLU A 228 25.45 -6.96 32.75
CA GLU A 228 25.17 -8.33 32.33
C GLU A 228 24.86 -8.31 30.83
N ARG A 229 25.63 -9.08 30.09
CA ARG A 229 25.25 -9.37 28.70
C ARG A 229 24.05 -10.31 28.78
N GLY A 230 22.87 -9.73 28.91
CA GLY A 230 21.65 -10.49 28.63
C GLY A 230 21.88 -11.10 27.28
N GLY A 231 21.99 -12.41 27.19
CA GLY A 231 22.04 -13.08 25.91
C GLY A 231 20.81 -12.59 25.15
N GLU A 232 21.03 -11.84 24.08
CA GLU A 232 19.91 -11.48 23.19
C GLU A 232 19.34 -12.82 22.76
N HIS A 233 18.16 -13.18 23.29
CA HIS A 233 17.47 -14.39 22.88
C HIS A 233 17.12 -14.23 21.41
N LEU A 234 17.93 -14.83 20.55
CA LEU A 234 17.69 -14.84 19.12
C LEU A 234 16.64 -15.92 18.84
N ILE A 235 15.44 -15.48 18.43
CA ILE A 235 14.38 -16.39 18.03
C ILE A 235 14.64 -16.81 16.59
N ILE A 236 14.79 -18.11 16.34
CA ILE A 236 14.98 -18.64 14.98
C ILE A 236 13.65 -19.19 14.46
N PHE A 237 13.18 -18.61 13.38
CA PHE A 237 12.05 -19.08 12.60
C PHE A 237 12.56 -19.86 11.39
N ASP A 238 12.47 -21.17 11.43
CA ASP A 238 12.97 -22.03 10.36
C ASP A 238 11.81 -22.68 9.61
N TRP A 239 11.84 -22.54 8.27
CA TRP A 239 10.86 -23.18 7.39
C TRP A 239 10.88 -24.70 7.49
N GLU A 240 12.06 -25.30 7.75
CA GLU A 240 12.28 -26.74 7.83
C GLU A 240 12.09 -27.28 9.26
N ALA A 241 11.66 -26.44 10.21
CA ALA A 241 11.43 -26.86 11.59
C ALA A 241 10.50 -28.09 11.65
N PRO A 242 10.83 -29.13 12.44
CA PRO A 242 10.03 -30.34 12.55
C PRO A 242 8.56 -30.07 12.92
N ALA A 243 8.33 -29.08 13.76
CA ALA A 243 6.98 -28.66 14.17
C ALA A 243 6.11 -28.14 13.01
N LEU A 244 6.74 -27.72 11.92
CA LEU A 244 6.05 -27.21 10.72
C LEU A 244 5.96 -28.26 9.61
N ALA A 245 6.71 -29.38 9.70
CA ALA A 245 6.88 -30.35 8.61
C ALA A 245 5.58 -30.96 8.10
N GLU A 246 4.60 -31.18 8.98
CA GLU A 246 3.30 -31.78 8.63
C GLU A 246 2.26 -30.74 8.18
N MET A 247 2.58 -29.43 8.25
CA MET A 247 1.65 -28.37 7.90
C MET A 247 1.66 -28.09 6.41
N GLU A 248 0.51 -27.69 5.88
CA GLU A 248 0.39 -27.16 4.53
C GLU A 248 1.26 -25.89 4.34
N PRO A 249 1.91 -25.70 3.19
CA PRO A 249 2.83 -24.57 2.94
C PRO A 249 2.24 -23.19 3.29
N GLU A 250 0.98 -22.95 2.93
CA GLU A 250 0.32 -21.68 3.26
C GLU A 250 0.17 -21.48 4.77
N ARG A 251 -0.18 -22.55 5.49
CA ARG A 251 -0.33 -22.48 6.94
C ARG A 251 1.02 -22.29 7.63
N ARG A 252 2.11 -22.91 7.12
CA ARG A 252 3.48 -22.64 7.61
C ARG A 252 3.83 -21.16 7.52
N LEU A 253 3.56 -20.56 6.37
CA LEU A 253 3.82 -19.12 6.16
C LEU A 253 3.03 -18.24 7.12
N GLN A 254 1.77 -18.55 7.37
CA GLN A 254 0.93 -17.82 8.32
C GLN A 254 1.45 -17.93 9.76
N VAL A 255 1.94 -19.10 10.14
CA VAL A 255 2.51 -19.35 11.48
C VAL A 255 3.84 -18.61 11.64
N LEU A 256 4.75 -18.74 10.66
CA LEU A 256 6.02 -18.02 10.67
C LEU A 256 5.80 -16.51 10.71
N ARG A 257 4.82 -16.02 9.94
CA ARG A 257 4.43 -14.62 9.95
C ARG A 257 3.96 -14.18 11.35
N ARG A 258 3.12 -14.96 12.00
CA ARG A 258 2.63 -14.64 13.35
C ARG A 258 3.76 -14.59 14.36
N GLY A 259 4.66 -15.60 14.36
CA GLY A 259 5.82 -15.61 15.24
C GLY A 259 6.72 -14.38 15.04
N LEU A 260 6.92 -14.00 13.77
CA LEU A 260 7.69 -12.81 13.42
C LEU A 260 7.05 -11.52 13.95
N ASP A 261 5.72 -11.40 13.82
CA ASP A 261 4.97 -10.26 14.34
C ASP A 261 5.08 -10.15 15.87
N ASP A 262 4.98 -11.27 16.56
CA ASP A 262 5.09 -11.36 18.02
C ASP A 262 6.52 -10.98 18.47
N ALA A 263 7.57 -11.48 17.80
CA ALA A 263 8.96 -11.15 18.09
C ALA A 263 9.26 -9.66 17.85
N VAL A 264 8.79 -9.09 16.75
CA VAL A 264 8.95 -7.67 16.43
C VAL A 264 8.20 -6.80 17.43
N ALA A 265 6.98 -7.17 17.82
CA ALA A 265 6.20 -6.46 18.83
C ALA A 265 6.88 -6.49 20.22
N ALA A 266 7.54 -7.59 20.56
CA ALA A 266 8.32 -7.74 21.78
C ALA A 266 9.71 -7.07 21.71
N GLY A 267 10.12 -6.54 20.55
CA GLY A 267 11.45 -5.96 20.36
C GLY A 267 12.59 -6.97 20.43
N GLN A 268 12.31 -8.25 20.26
CA GLN A 268 13.28 -9.33 20.33
C GLN A 268 14.07 -9.45 19.02
N ALA A 269 15.32 -9.90 19.12
CA ALA A 269 16.12 -10.27 17.96
C ALA A 269 15.60 -11.58 17.36
N TRP A 270 15.48 -11.60 16.03
CA TRP A 270 14.95 -12.75 15.32
C TRP A 270 15.74 -13.05 14.05
N GLN A 271 15.68 -14.29 13.61
CA GLN A 271 16.20 -14.77 12.35
C GLN A 271 15.14 -15.64 11.65
N LEU A 272 14.82 -15.30 10.41
CA LEU A 272 13.96 -16.10 9.53
C LEU A 272 14.84 -16.85 8.54
N ARG A 273 14.68 -18.18 8.46
CA ARG A 273 15.34 -19.07 7.49
C ARG A 273 14.31 -19.63 6.54
N MET A 274 14.49 -19.33 5.26
CA MET A 274 13.60 -19.79 4.18
C MET A 274 14.43 -20.46 3.10
N PRO A 275 13.87 -21.38 2.28
CA PRO A 275 14.58 -21.98 1.14
C PRO A 275 15.11 -20.94 0.15
N GLY A 276 14.44 -19.81 0.00
CA GLY A 276 14.83 -18.70 -0.88
C GLY A 276 15.78 -17.68 -0.27
N GLY A 277 16.17 -17.83 1.00
CA GLY A 277 17.07 -16.87 1.66
C GLY A 277 16.84 -16.76 3.15
N ARG A 278 17.57 -15.84 3.77
CA ARG A 278 17.46 -15.56 5.20
C ARG A 278 17.32 -14.07 5.46
N ALA A 279 16.58 -13.73 6.50
CA ALA A 279 16.51 -12.37 7.04
C ALA A 279 16.70 -12.44 8.55
N ALA A 280 17.40 -11.46 9.13
CA ALA A 280 17.61 -11.39 10.57
C ALA A 280 17.74 -9.93 10.99
N GLY A 281 17.35 -9.65 12.22
CA GLY A 281 17.54 -8.32 12.79
C GLY A 281 16.53 -7.96 13.87
N VAL A 282 16.52 -6.67 14.19
CA VAL A 282 15.56 -6.04 15.09
C VAL A 282 15.00 -4.81 14.36
N GLY A 283 13.70 -4.61 14.44
CA GLY A 283 13.06 -3.43 13.91
C GLY A 283 12.50 -3.57 12.48
N ARG A 284 12.01 -2.45 11.96
CA ARG A 284 11.12 -2.42 10.79
C ARG A 284 11.77 -2.81 9.46
N VAL A 285 13.00 -2.37 9.21
CA VAL A 285 13.66 -2.61 7.91
C VAL A 285 13.93 -4.10 7.69
N ALA A 286 14.49 -4.78 8.70
CA ALA A 286 14.72 -6.21 8.64
C ALA A 286 13.39 -6.98 8.50
N TYR A 287 12.35 -6.53 9.19
CA TYR A 287 11.02 -7.09 9.10
C TYR A 287 10.41 -6.99 7.68
N GLU A 288 10.56 -5.87 7.00
CA GLU A 288 10.10 -5.71 5.61
C GLU A 288 10.80 -6.69 4.66
N VAL A 289 12.09 -6.94 4.87
CA VAL A 289 12.83 -7.98 4.10
C VAL A 289 12.27 -9.38 4.38
N ALA A 290 11.98 -9.70 5.64
CA ALA A 290 11.37 -10.98 6.00
C ALA A 290 9.99 -11.16 5.38
N LEU A 291 9.16 -10.12 5.38
CA LEU A 291 7.85 -10.14 4.73
C LEU A 291 7.95 -10.41 3.23
N LEU A 292 8.96 -9.84 2.58
CA LEU A 292 9.20 -10.07 1.16
C LEU A 292 9.59 -11.52 0.88
N LEU A 293 10.46 -12.11 1.71
CA LEU A 293 10.82 -13.52 1.59
C LEU A 293 9.60 -14.43 1.78
N LEU A 294 8.74 -14.15 2.76
CA LEU A 294 7.50 -14.90 2.97
C LEU A 294 6.53 -14.73 1.78
N ALA A 295 6.46 -13.55 1.20
CA ALA A 295 5.60 -13.28 0.04
C ALA A 295 6.05 -14.04 -1.21
N GLN A 296 7.35 -14.19 -1.42
CA GLN A 296 7.95 -14.79 -2.61
C GLN A 296 8.10 -16.31 -2.53
N GLN A 297 7.89 -16.93 -1.36
CA GLN A 297 8.10 -18.36 -1.17
C GLN A 297 7.18 -19.21 -2.06
N PRO A 298 7.72 -20.10 -2.92
CA PRO A 298 6.94 -21.06 -3.69
C PRO A 298 6.30 -22.16 -2.80
N PRO A 299 5.18 -22.77 -3.24
CA PRO A 299 4.41 -22.44 -4.44
C PRO A 299 3.63 -21.14 -4.27
N LEU A 300 3.62 -20.32 -5.33
CA LEU A 300 2.79 -19.12 -5.32
C LEU A 300 1.32 -19.50 -5.54
N PRO A 301 0.37 -18.78 -4.92
CA PRO A 301 -1.04 -19.02 -5.14
C PRO A 301 -1.42 -18.85 -6.61
N VAL A 302 -2.32 -19.70 -7.09
CA VAL A 302 -2.90 -19.53 -8.42
C VAL A 302 -3.97 -18.44 -8.33
N TYR A 303 -3.75 -17.35 -9.05
CA TYR A 303 -4.71 -16.27 -9.09
C TYR A 303 -5.74 -16.52 -10.19
N ALA A 304 -7.02 -16.36 -9.84
CA ALA A 304 -8.03 -16.25 -10.87
C ALA A 304 -7.72 -15.03 -11.76
N PRO A 305 -7.83 -15.16 -13.09
CA PRO A 305 -7.67 -14.02 -13.96
C PRO A 305 -8.61 -12.90 -13.54
N ALA A 306 -8.11 -11.66 -13.48
CA ALA A 306 -8.95 -10.51 -13.15
C ALA A 306 -10.22 -10.56 -13.99
N ALA A 307 -11.37 -10.48 -13.34
CA ALA A 307 -12.66 -10.57 -14.02
C ALA A 307 -12.70 -9.57 -15.17
N ALA A 308 -12.99 -10.05 -16.37
CA ALA A 308 -13.14 -9.17 -17.51
C ALA A 308 -14.21 -8.10 -17.16
N PRO A 309 -13.95 -6.83 -17.44
CA PRO A 309 -14.93 -5.79 -17.15
C PRO A 309 -16.26 -6.15 -17.78
N PRO A 310 -17.40 -5.99 -17.06
CA PRO A 310 -18.70 -6.33 -17.58
C PRO A 310 -18.88 -5.65 -18.93
N ALA A 311 -19.36 -6.43 -19.90
CA ALA A 311 -19.60 -5.91 -21.25
C ALA A 311 -20.46 -4.65 -21.17
N PRO A 312 -20.09 -3.57 -21.84
CA PRO A 312 -20.86 -2.35 -21.78
C PRO A 312 -22.29 -2.63 -22.30
N TRP A 313 -23.29 -2.22 -21.55
CA TRP A 313 -24.71 -2.43 -21.82
C TRP A 313 -25.17 -1.97 -23.21
N TRP A 314 -24.38 -1.13 -23.91
CA TRP A 314 -24.66 -0.65 -25.26
C TRP A 314 -24.15 -1.59 -26.39
N ARG A 315 -23.45 -2.69 -26.06
CA ARG A 315 -23.22 -3.74 -27.06
C ARG A 315 -24.55 -4.46 -27.34
N PHE A 316 -25.32 -3.91 -28.22
CA PHE A 316 -26.41 -4.65 -28.84
C PHE A 316 -25.86 -5.94 -29.44
N ARG A 317 -26.39 -7.08 -29.01
CA ARG A 317 -26.14 -8.34 -29.70
C ARG A 317 -26.53 -8.10 -31.16
N ARG A 318 -25.56 -8.12 -32.06
CA ARG A 318 -25.91 -8.39 -33.45
C ARG A 318 -26.45 -9.81 -33.44
N ALA A 319 -27.75 -9.94 -33.59
CA ALA A 319 -28.38 -11.22 -33.90
C ALA A 319 -27.79 -11.67 -35.23
N SER A 320 -27.09 -12.79 -35.19
CA SER A 320 -26.74 -13.57 -36.37
C SER A 320 -27.98 -14.26 -36.92
#